data_a3d7d12e48ce6f478eeb67aa56a45b70
#
_entry.id   a3d7d12e48ce6f478eeb67aa56a45b70
#
_cell.length_a   1.000
_cell.length_b   1.000
_cell.length_c   1.000
_cell.angle_alpha   90.00
_cell.angle_beta   90.00
_cell.angle_gamma   90.00
#
_symmetry.space_group_name_H-M   'P 1'
#
loop_
_entity.id
_entity.type
_entity.pdbx_description
1 polymer ?
#
loop_
_entity_poly.entity_id
_entity_poly.type
_entity_poly.pdbx_seq_one_letter_code
_entity_poly.pdbx_strand_id
1 'polypeptide(L)'
;MAVDAKDFDKFYTHPKIAKKFVDTVNKYAPLEKFDLVIEPSAGSGNILQYLPHNSIGMDIEPEGDNILQQDFFAYESPYNPLTNNIKIATVTNPPFGSGYMNPLAKGFFNHAATFSELIAFIVPVSYTHLTLPTKRIV
;
A
#
# COMPACT_ATOMS: atom_id res chain seq x y z
N MET A 1 15.40 22.77 7.27
CA MET A 1 13.98 22.86 7.57
C MET A 1 13.57 21.69 8.45
N ALA A 2 12.92 21.99 9.53
CA ALA A 2 12.45 20.93 10.40
C ALA A 2 11.19 20.30 9.80
N VAL A 3 11.21 18.99 9.71
CA VAL A 3 10.05 18.22 9.29
C VAL A 3 9.44 17.65 10.56
N ASP A 4 8.18 17.94 10.82
CA ASP A 4 7.55 17.43 12.02
C ASP A 4 7.06 15.99 11.81
N ALA A 5 6.61 15.33 12.88
CA ALA A 5 6.19 13.95 12.81
C ALA A 5 5.01 13.76 11.86
N LYS A 6 4.17 14.77 11.73
CA LYS A 6 3.03 14.73 10.84
C LYS A 6 3.47 14.65 9.37
N ASP A 7 4.55 15.34 9.03
CA ASP A 7 5.07 15.33 7.67
C ASP A 7 5.67 13.97 7.33
N PHE A 8 6.27 13.27 8.29
CA PHE A 8 6.75 11.91 8.07
C PHE A 8 5.61 10.96 7.80
N ASP A 9 4.50 11.09 8.50
CA ASP A 9 3.35 10.23 8.31
C ASP A 9 2.67 10.49 6.99
N LYS A 10 2.85 11.68 6.43
CA LYS A 10 2.31 12.07 5.14
C LYS A 10 3.39 12.15 4.09
N PHE A 11 4.28 11.18 4.08
CA PHE A 11 5.33 11.14 3.08
C PHE A 11 4.74 10.81 1.71
N TYR A 12 4.93 11.74 0.77
CA TYR A 12 4.38 11.59 -0.58
C TYR A 12 5.36 10.86 -1.48
N THR A 13 4.84 9.90 -2.22
CA THR A 13 5.64 9.21 -3.22
C THR A 13 5.79 10.11 -4.46
N HIS A 14 7.03 10.37 -4.86
CA HIS A 14 7.27 11.11 -6.09
C HIS A 14 6.65 10.35 -7.27
N PRO A 15 5.98 11.04 -8.23
CA PRO A 15 5.32 10.35 -9.34
C PRO A 15 6.20 9.40 -10.14
N LYS A 16 7.47 9.75 -10.37
CA LYS A 16 8.39 8.87 -11.10
C LYS A 16 8.69 7.59 -10.32
N ILE A 17 8.81 7.71 -9.00
CA ILE A 17 9.03 6.56 -8.14
C ILE A 17 7.78 5.71 -8.08
N ALA A 18 6.61 6.34 -7.99
CA ALA A 18 5.34 5.64 -7.98
C ALA A 18 5.15 4.82 -9.25
N LYS A 19 5.43 5.41 -10.41
CA LYS A 19 5.31 4.70 -11.68
C LYS A 19 6.26 3.51 -11.74
N LYS A 20 7.53 3.72 -11.37
CA LYS A 20 8.52 2.65 -11.38
C LYS A 20 8.13 1.52 -10.42
N PHE A 21 7.59 1.87 -9.27
CA PHE A 21 7.12 0.90 -8.29
C PHE A 21 6.00 0.04 -8.88
N VAL A 22 4.99 0.67 -9.44
CA VAL A 22 3.86 -0.06 -10.03
C VAL A 22 4.32 -0.92 -11.20
N ASP A 23 5.20 -0.39 -12.06
CA ASP A 23 5.76 -1.16 -13.17
C ASP A 23 6.51 -2.39 -12.68
N THR A 24 7.26 -2.25 -11.59
CA THR A 24 7.99 -3.36 -10.99
C THR A 24 7.04 -4.41 -10.44
N VAL A 25 6.01 -3.99 -9.73
CA VAL A 25 5.00 -4.92 -9.19
C VAL A 25 4.36 -5.70 -10.33
N ASN A 26 4.01 -5.02 -11.41
CA ASN A 26 3.40 -5.67 -12.57
C ASN A 26 4.30 -6.71 -13.24
N LYS A 27 5.61 -6.58 -13.12
CA LYS A 27 6.54 -7.59 -13.61
C LYS A 27 6.47 -8.88 -12.79
N TYR A 28 6.23 -8.77 -11.50
CA TYR A 28 6.09 -9.93 -10.63
C TYR A 28 4.70 -10.53 -10.69
N ALA A 29 3.69 -9.67 -10.68
CA ALA A 29 2.31 -10.11 -10.68
C ALA A 29 1.45 -9.04 -11.34
N PRO A 30 0.93 -9.28 -12.55
CA PRO A 30 0.10 -8.30 -13.24
C PRO A 30 -1.13 -7.92 -12.41
N LEU A 31 -1.21 -6.65 -12.02
CA LEU A 31 -2.27 -6.18 -11.14
C LEU A 31 -3.65 -6.26 -11.78
N GLU A 32 -3.73 -6.22 -13.10
CA GLU A 32 -5.01 -6.37 -13.81
C GLU A 32 -5.67 -7.72 -13.61
N LYS A 33 -4.90 -8.72 -13.17
CA LYS A 33 -5.44 -10.06 -12.93
C LYS A 33 -6.04 -10.24 -11.56
N PHE A 34 -5.92 -9.23 -10.70
CA PHE A 34 -6.57 -9.27 -9.39
C PHE A 34 -7.99 -8.73 -9.52
N ASP A 35 -8.88 -9.23 -8.68
CA ASP A 35 -10.26 -8.75 -8.66
C ASP A 35 -10.36 -7.36 -8.05
N LEU A 36 -9.47 -7.04 -7.13
CA LEU A 36 -9.44 -5.76 -6.46
C LEU A 36 -8.00 -5.41 -6.09
N VAL A 37 -7.63 -4.16 -6.33
CA VAL A 37 -6.33 -3.63 -5.89
C VAL A 37 -6.61 -2.50 -4.91
N ILE A 38 -5.98 -2.57 -3.74
CA ILE A 38 -6.20 -1.60 -2.66
C ILE A 38 -4.93 -0.79 -2.42
N GLU A 39 -5.07 0.53 -2.42
CA GLU A 39 -4.03 1.44 -1.96
C GLU A 39 -4.50 2.07 -0.65
N PRO A 40 -4.07 1.53 0.51
CA PRO A 40 -4.62 1.93 1.81
C PRO A 40 -4.07 3.21 2.40
N SER A 41 -3.08 3.82 1.78
CA SER A 41 -2.49 5.08 2.23
C SER A 41 -2.25 5.96 1.01
N ALA A 42 -3.34 6.30 0.33
CA ALA A 42 -3.28 6.85 -1.02
C ALA A 42 -2.81 8.31 -1.08
N GLY A 43 -2.95 9.08 0.00
CA GLY A 43 -2.50 10.46 0.06
C GLY A 43 -3.11 11.32 -1.02
N SER A 44 -2.26 11.82 -1.93
CA SER A 44 -2.70 12.61 -3.07
C SER A 44 -2.98 11.79 -4.32
N GLY A 45 -2.76 10.46 -4.27
CA GLY A 45 -3.06 9.57 -5.38
C GLY A 45 -1.89 9.26 -6.30
N ASN A 46 -0.66 9.51 -5.87
CA ASN A 46 0.51 9.32 -6.73
C ASN A 46 0.70 7.87 -7.18
N ILE A 47 0.46 6.90 -6.31
CA ILE A 47 0.50 5.49 -6.69
C ILE A 47 -0.81 5.10 -7.36
N LEU A 48 -1.93 5.54 -6.79
CA LEU A 48 -3.25 5.16 -7.27
C LEU A 48 -3.46 5.46 -8.75
N GLN A 49 -2.91 6.58 -9.24
CA GLN A 49 -3.06 6.95 -10.65
C GLN A 49 -2.49 5.93 -11.64
N TYR A 50 -1.55 5.11 -11.20
CA TYR A 50 -0.93 4.09 -12.05
C TYR A 50 -1.51 2.70 -11.84
N LEU A 51 -2.42 2.54 -10.89
CA LEU A 51 -3.06 1.27 -10.62
C LEU A 51 -4.20 1.03 -11.64
N PRO A 52 -4.58 -0.24 -11.86
CA PRO A 52 -5.65 -0.51 -12.82
C PRO A 52 -7.01 0.02 -12.35
N HIS A 53 -7.98 0.04 -13.26
CA HIS A 53 -9.30 0.60 -12.97
C HIS A 53 -10.07 -0.12 -11.87
N ASN A 54 -9.72 -1.36 -11.56
CA ASN A 54 -10.31 -2.14 -10.46
C ASN A 54 -9.64 -1.84 -9.12
N SER A 55 -9.13 -0.63 -8.95
CA SER A 55 -8.44 -0.21 -7.74
C SER A 55 -9.31 0.72 -6.90
N ILE A 56 -9.11 0.64 -5.60
CA ILE A 56 -9.64 1.63 -4.66
C ILE A 56 -8.50 2.23 -3.86
N GLY A 57 -8.56 3.54 -3.67
CA GLY A 57 -7.64 4.24 -2.79
C GLY A 57 -8.38 4.72 -1.56
N MET A 58 -7.72 4.64 -0.41
CA MET A 58 -8.24 5.17 0.83
C MET A 58 -7.15 5.84 1.62
N ASP A 59 -7.53 6.75 2.47
CA ASP A 59 -6.63 7.45 3.35
C ASP A 59 -7.44 8.01 4.51
N ILE A 60 -6.81 8.14 5.65
CA ILE A 60 -7.48 8.71 6.81
C ILE A 60 -7.69 10.22 6.60
N GLU A 61 -6.80 10.85 5.84
CA GLU A 61 -6.90 12.26 5.43
C GLU A 61 -6.61 12.38 3.94
N PRO A 62 -7.58 12.07 3.07
CA PRO A 62 -7.34 12.09 1.62
C PRO A 62 -7.03 13.51 1.13
N GLU A 63 -6.08 13.60 0.21
CA GLU A 63 -5.72 14.87 -0.42
C GLU A 63 -5.95 14.88 -1.92
N GLY A 64 -6.36 13.73 -2.47
CA GLY A 64 -6.67 13.59 -3.89
C GLY A 64 -8.12 13.26 -4.11
N ASP A 65 -8.55 13.43 -5.36
CA ASP A 65 -9.90 13.06 -5.77
C ASP A 65 -10.05 11.55 -5.86
N ASN A 66 -11.27 11.07 -5.68
CA ASN A 66 -11.60 9.65 -5.81
C ASN A 66 -10.87 8.76 -4.80
N ILE A 67 -10.52 9.32 -3.65
CA ILE A 67 -9.91 8.60 -2.55
C ILE A 67 -10.90 8.58 -1.40
N LEU A 68 -11.20 7.41 -0.88
CA LEU A 68 -12.13 7.27 0.24
C LEU A 68 -11.46 7.75 1.53
N GLN A 69 -12.21 8.48 2.33
CA GLN A 69 -11.76 8.76 3.69
C GLN A 69 -12.08 7.53 4.54
N GLN A 70 -11.06 6.76 4.86
CA GLN A 70 -11.24 5.46 5.50
C GLN A 70 -9.98 5.09 6.27
N ASP A 71 -10.15 4.71 7.52
CA ASP A 71 -9.09 4.10 8.29
C ASP A 71 -8.91 2.66 7.78
N PHE A 72 -7.72 2.33 7.31
CA PHE A 72 -7.46 1.00 6.77
C PHE A 72 -7.71 -0.10 7.81
N PHE A 73 -7.39 0.15 9.06
CA PHE A 73 -7.61 -0.85 10.11
C PHE A 73 -9.09 -1.15 10.34
N ALA A 74 -9.97 -0.23 9.97
CA ALA A 74 -11.41 -0.42 10.07
C ALA A 74 -12.02 -0.91 8.74
N TYR A 75 -11.21 -1.05 7.71
CA TYR A 75 -11.70 -1.51 6.42
C TYR A 75 -11.97 -3.01 6.43
N GLU A 76 -13.16 -3.37 6.00
CA GLU A 76 -13.56 -4.76 5.84
C GLU A 76 -13.55 -5.10 4.35
N SER A 77 -12.65 -5.99 3.95
CA SER A 77 -12.54 -6.36 2.55
C SER A 77 -13.68 -7.32 2.16
N PRO A 78 -13.98 -7.41 0.86
CA PRO A 78 -14.97 -8.38 0.38
C PRO A 78 -14.47 -9.82 0.41
N TYR A 79 -13.22 -10.06 0.79
CA TYR A 79 -12.66 -11.40 0.82
C TYR A 79 -13.30 -12.24 1.93
N ASN A 80 -13.71 -13.45 1.57
CA ASN A 80 -14.19 -14.42 2.54
C ASN A 80 -13.66 -15.80 2.14
N PRO A 81 -12.74 -16.39 2.92
CA PRO A 81 -12.12 -17.64 2.55
C PRO A 81 -13.10 -18.82 2.47
N LEU A 82 -14.30 -18.67 3.05
CA LEU A 82 -15.29 -19.74 3.05
C LEU A 82 -16.24 -19.68 1.86
N THR A 83 -16.42 -18.51 1.24
CA THR A 83 -17.49 -18.32 0.27
C THR A 83 -17.07 -17.78 -1.09
N ASN A 84 -15.85 -17.26 -1.24
CA ASN A 84 -15.42 -16.72 -2.50
C ASN A 84 -13.92 -16.92 -2.74
N ASN A 85 -13.52 -16.78 -3.99
CA ASN A 85 -12.13 -16.89 -4.42
C ASN A 85 -11.60 -15.56 -4.94
N ILE A 86 -12.08 -14.47 -4.38
CA ILE A 86 -11.66 -13.15 -4.79
C ILE A 86 -10.17 -12.94 -4.50
N LYS A 87 -9.45 -12.42 -5.49
CA LYS A 87 -8.02 -12.16 -5.35
C LYS A 87 -7.78 -10.68 -5.17
N ILE A 88 -7.14 -10.32 -4.08
CA ILE A 88 -6.89 -8.93 -3.70
C ILE A 88 -5.40 -8.69 -3.62
N ALA A 89 -4.97 -7.54 -4.17
CA ALA A 89 -3.61 -7.05 -4.01
C ALA A 89 -3.65 -5.75 -3.22
N THR A 90 -2.73 -5.59 -2.29
CA THR A 90 -2.54 -4.33 -1.53
C THR A 90 -1.20 -3.74 -1.91
N VAL A 91 -1.23 -2.52 -2.44
CA VAL A 91 -0.08 -1.85 -3.05
C VAL A 91 0.01 -0.45 -2.47
N THR A 92 1.09 -0.15 -1.74
CA THR A 92 1.18 1.14 -1.06
C THR A 92 2.58 1.53 -0.67
N ASN A 93 2.75 2.82 -0.42
CA ASN A 93 3.81 3.37 0.39
C ASN A 93 3.19 3.54 1.79
N PRO A 94 3.42 2.62 2.72
CA PRO A 94 2.72 2.66 4.00
C PRO A 94 3.17 3.85 4.83
N PRO A 95 2.35 4.31 5.78
CA PRO A 95 2.77 5.42 6.62
C PRO A 95 3.95 5.00 7.49
N PHE A 96 5.00 5.83 7.49
CA PHE A 96 6.18 5.61 8.30
C PHE A 96 6.21 6.68 9.39
N GLY A 97 6.35 6.29 10.62
CA GLY A 97 6.72 7.22 11.66
C GLY A 97 8.22 7.46 11.59
N SER A 98 8.98 6.47 11.98
CA SER A 98 10.43 6.50 11.88
C SER A 98 10.93 5.07 11.70
N GLY A 99 11.95 4.93 10.86
CA GLY A 99 12.59 3.66 10.65
C GLY A 99 11.80 2.70 9.78
N TYR A 100 12.44 1.58 9.53
CA TYR A 100 11.93 0.54 8.66
C TYR A 100 10.86 -0.28 9.38
N MET A 101 9.73 -0.45 8.74
CA MET A 101 8.63 -1.28 9.27
C MET A 101 8.30 -0.95 10.72
N ASN A 102 8.07 0.33 10.99
CA ASN A 102 7.59 0.79 12.29
C ASN A 102 6.25 0.12 12.64
N PRO A 103 5.76 0.27 13.89
CA PRO A 103 4.52 -0.40 14.30
C PRO A 103 3.32 -0.13 13.40
N LEU A 104 3.21 1.09 12.85
CA LEU A 104 2.09 1.41 11.98
C LEU A 104 2.19 0.68 10.64
N ALA A 105 3.38 0.67 10.04
CA ALA A 105 3.58 -0.06 8.78
C ALA A 105 3.42 -1.56 8.97
N LYS A 106 3.89 -2.10 10.09
CA LYS A 106 3.66 -3.51 10.42
C LYS A 106 2.19 -3.82 10.58
N GLY A 107 1.45 -2.92 11.21
CA GLY A 107 0.00 -3.07 11.37
C GLY A 107 -0.69 -3.10 10.00
N PHE A 108 -0.30 -2.21 9.10
CA PHE A 108 -0.83 -2.21 7.73
C PHE A 108 -0.54 -3.53 7.04
N PHE A 109 0.69 -4.02 7.15
CA PHE A 109 1.06 -5.30 6.55
C PHE A 109 0.21 -6.43 7.11
N ASN A 110 0.10 -6.51 8.42
CA ASN A 110 -0.65 -7.59 9.07
C ASN A 110 -2.12 -7.54 8.73
N HIS A 111 -2.71 -6.35 8.68
CA HIS A 111 -4.11 -6.20 8.29
C HIS A 111 -4.31 -6.63 6.83
N ALA A 112 -3.46 -6.15 5.93
CA ALA A 112 -3.52 -6.53 4.53
C ALA A 112 -3.36 -8.04 4.35
N ALA A 113 -2.53 -8.68 5.16
CA ALA A 113 -2.27 -10.10 5.04
C ALA A 113 -3.50 -10.96 5.36
N THR A 114 -4.49 -10.41 6.05
CA THR A 114 -5.70 -11.17 6.36
C THR A 114 -6.58 -11.40 5.13
N PHE A 115 -6.40 -10.62 4.07
CA PHE A 115 -7.26 -10.73 2.88
C PHE A 115 -6.52 -10.61 1.54
N SER A 116 -5.23 -10.27 1.54
CA SER A 116 -4.49 -10.04 0.30
C SER A 116 -3.69 -11.25 -0.12
N GLU A 117 -3.71 -11.53 -1.41
CA GLU A 117 -2.85 -12.55 -2.02
C GLU A 117 -1.49 -11.98 -2.37
N LEU A 118 -1.44 -10.68 -2.69
CA LEU A 118 -0.20 -9.95 -2.96
C LEU A 118 -0.14 -8.72 -2.07
N ILE A 119 1.02 -8.47 -1.48
CA ILE A 119 1.30 -7.25 -0.75
C ILE A 119 2.58 -6.65 -1.31
N ALA A 120 2.50 -5.43 -1.79
CA ALA A 120 3.64 -4.71 -2.33
C ALA A 120 3.76 -3.36 -1.61
N PHE A 121 4.83 -3.20 -0.84
CA PHE A 121 5.09 -2.00 -0.07
C PHE A 121 6.39 -1.35 -0.52
N ILE A 122 6.38 -0.03 -0.62
CA ILE A 122 7.63 0.74 -0.71
C ILE A 122 8.15 0.88 0.71
N VAL A 123 9.39 0.51 0.92
CA VAL A 123 10.04 0.65 2.23
C VAL A 123 11.33 1.44 2.08
N PRO A 124 11.75 2.18 3.12
CA PRO A 124 13.01 2.90 3.06
C PRO A 124 14.19 1.95 2.85
N VAL A 125 15.14 2.36 2.03
CA VAL A 125 16.33 1.55 1.73
C VAL A 125 17.58 2.00 2.47
N SER A 126 17.39 2.61 3.62
CA SER A 126 18.51 3.05 4.45
C SER A 126 19.16 1.92 5.24
N TYR A 127 18.72 0.70 5.04
CA TYR A 127 19.23 -0.48 5.74
C TYR A 127 20.18 -1.24 4.87
N THR A 128 21.29 -1.62 5.44
CA THR A 128 22.33 -2.34 4.73
C THR A 128 22.06 -3.84 4.64
N HIS A 129 21.14 -4.33 5.42
CA HIS A 129 20.74 -5.73 5.36
C HIS A 129 19.28 -5.84 5.73
N LEU A 130 18.60 -6.74 5.07
CA LEU A 130 17.19 -6.98 5.27
C LEU A 130 16.97 -8.45 5.56
N THR A 131 16.10 -8.71 6.50
CA THR A 131 15.54 -10.04 6.66
C THR A 131 14.33 -10.12 5.76
N LEU A 132 14.39 -11.00 4.78
CA LEU A 132 13.30 -11.14 3.84
C LEU A 132 12.14 -11.87 4.51
N PRO A 133 10.96 -11.31 4.49
CA PRO A 133 9.79 -11.99 5.03
C PRO A 133 9.39 -13.16 4.13
N THR A 134 8.62 -14.07 4.68
CA THR A 134 8.11 -15.21 3.92
C THR A 134 7.08 -14.79 2.89
N LYS A 135 6.35 -13.72 3.14
CA LYS A 135 5.46 -13.13 2.14
C LYS A 135 6.25 -12.18 1.27
N ARG A 136 5.88 -12.12 -0.01
CA ARG A 136 6.58 -11.24 -0.93
C ARG A 136 6.31 -9.78 -0.62
N ILE A 137 7.37 -9.02 -0.41
CA ILE A 137 7.36 -7.57 -0.31
C ILE A 137 8.17 -7.02 -1.47
N VAL A 138 7.59 -6.08 -2.16
CA VAL A 138 8.24 -5.44 -3.31
C VAL A 138 8.46 -3.97 -3.01
#